data_4e3c37f1fb3e374650c19f7756f04425
#
_entry.id   4e3c37f1fb3e374650c19f7756f04425
#
_cell.length_a   1.000
_cell.length_b   1.000
_cell.length_c   1.000
_cell.angle_alpha   90.00
_cell.angle_beta   90.00
_cell.angle_gamma   90.00
#
_symmetry.space_group_name_H-M   'P 1'
#
loop_
_entity.id
_entity.type
_entity.pdbx_description
1 polymer ?
#
loop_
_entity_poly.entity_id
_entity_poly.type
_entity_poly.pdbx_seq_one_letter_code
_entity_poly.pdbx_strand_id
1 'polypeptide(L)'
;MGKTAFIFPGQGAQKAGMGKDFYEKYDTAKDVFDSAGEWLDLDMKALCFEENDRLDLTEYTQAALVTTCLAMEKVVEEMGLHPDVTAGLSLGEYCAIEAAGGMELKDAVTTVRKRGILMEQAVPAGKGSMAAVMGMETEKIEEVLADIADVSIANYNCPGQIVITGLAEAVAEASEKLKAAGGRRVIPLNVSGPFHSAMLATAGKELGKVLEGVTLHELKIPYVTNVTAEYVEDPAETKALLEKQISSSVRWQQSVENMICQGVDTFIEIGPGRTLAGFMRKIDRNVKVYNIQTVEDAEKVCQELV
;
A
#
# COMPACT_ATOMS: atom_id res chain seq x y z
N MET A 1 -10.35 -20.70 -16.38
CA MET A 1 -9.95 -20.35 -15.03
C MET A 1 -10.14 -18.85 -14.91
N GLY A 2 -10.56 -18.33 -13.76
CA GLY A 2 -10.57 -16.90 -13.51
C GLY A 2 -9.17 -16.33 -13.42
N LYS A 3 -9.05 -15.00 -13.43
CA LYS A 3 -7.76 -14.33 -13.30
C LYS A 3 -7.36 -14.20 -11.82
N THR A 4 -6.06 -14.25 -11.57
CA THR A 4 -5.46 -14.07 -10.24
C THR A 4 -4.82 -12.70 -10.10
N ALA A 5 -5.11 -12.01 -9.00
CA ALA A 5 -4.42 -10.77 -8.64
C ALA A 5 -3.50 -10.97 -7.43
N PHE A 6 -2.27 -10.50 -7.50
CA PHE A 6 -1.45 -10.28 -6.30
C PHE A 6 -1.72 -8.88 -5.76
N ILE A 7 -2.00 -8.79 -4.46
CA ILE A 7 -2.28 -7.53 -3.79
C ILE A 7 -1.33 -7.34 -2.61
N PHE A 8 -0.83 -6.11 -2.45
CA PHE A 8 0.21 -5.80 -1.47
C PHE A 8 -0.28 -4.77 -0.45
N PRO A 9 -0.08 -5.04 0.87
CA PRO A 9 -0.53 -4.14 1.92
C PRO A 9 0.24 -2.82 1.93
N GLY A 10 -0.37 -1.80 2.52
CA GLY A 10 0.25 -0.51 2.78
C GLY A 10 0.79 -0.38 4.20
N GLN A 11 1.29 0.82 4.52
CA GLN A 11 1.76 1.18 5.85
C GLN A 11 0.69 0.91 6.91
N GLY A 12 1.10 0.40 8.07
CA GLY A 12 0.24 -0.07 9.14
C GLY A 12 0.13 -1.59 9.23
N ALA A 13 0.66 -2.32 8.22
CA ALA A 13 0.75 -3.79 8.24
C ALA A 13 2.04 -4.32 8.87
N GLN A 14 3.07 -3.47 9.03
CA GLN A 14 4.37 -3.85 9.57
C GLN A 14 4.27 -4.42 11.00
N LYS A 15 5.11 -5.40 11.28
CA LYS A 15 5.28 -5.99 12.62
C LYS A 15 6.67 -6.62 12.73
N ALA A 16 7.25 -6.61 13.92
CA ALA A 16 8.49 -7.33 14.17
C ALA A 16 8.32 -8.84 13.87
N GLY A 17 9.35 -9.42 13.27
CA GLY A 17 9.34 -10.82 12.80
C GLY A 17 8.80 -11.01 11.38
N MET A 18 8.32 -9.98 10.70
CA MET A 18 7.80 -10.11 9.33
C MET A 18 8.87 -10.57 8.35
N GLY A 19 8.58 -11.66 7.60
CA GLY A 19 9.46 -12.23 6.59
C GLY A 19 10.65 -13.03 7.12
N LYS A 20 10.80 -13.18 8.45
CA LYS A 20 11.93 -13.91 9.06
C LYS A 20 11.96 -15.37 8.64
N ASP A 21 10.81 -16.03 8.64
CA ASP A 21 10.68 -17.44 8.25
C ASP A 21 11.00 -17.66 6.77
N PHE A 22 10.64 -16.72 5.89
CA PHE A 22 11.05 -16.71 4.49
C PHE A 22 12.57 -16.56 4.34
N TYR A 23 13.16 -15.58 5.05
CA TYR A 23 14.60 -15.36 5.07
C TYR A 23 15.37 -16.61 5.53
N GLU A 24 14.88 -17.32 6.57
CA GLU A 24 15.54 -18.49 7.12
C GLU A 24 15.42 -19.74 6.22
N LYS A 25 14.40 -19.82 5.36
CA LYS A 25 14.10 -21.02 4.58
C LYS A 25 14.48 -20.91 3.10
N TYR A 26 14.41 -19.72 2.49
CA TYR A 26 14.59 -19.52 1.05
C TYR A 26 15.73 -18.56 0.74
N ASP A 27 16.71 -19.03 -0.06
CA ASP A 27 17.84 -18.19 -0.49
C ASP A 27 17.35 -16.96 -1.28
N THR A 28 16.31 -17.10 -2.09
CA THR A 28 15.68 -16.00 -2.82
C THR A 28 15.22 -14.88 -1.88
N ALA A 29 14.53 -15.19 -0.80
CA ALA A 29 14.11 -14.17 0.18
C ALA A 29 15.31 -13.57 0.92
N LYS A 30 16.32 -14.40 1.26
CA LYS A 30 17.55 -13.96 1.89
C LYS A 30 18.29 -12.93 1.04
N ASP A 31 18.43 -13.21 -0.27
CA ASP A 31 19.10 -12.31 -1.21
C ASP A 31 18.37 -10.95 -1.29
N VAL A 32 17.04 -10.93 -1.24
CA VAL A 32 16.25 -9.68 -1.23
C VAL A 32 16.55 -8.85 0.03
N PHE A 33 16.50 -9.45 1.22
CA PHE A 33 16.76 -8.73 2.48
C PHE A 33 18.21 -8.25 2.59
N ASP A 34 19.18 -9.10 2.24
CA ASP A 34 20.61 -8.77 2.33
C ASP A 34 20.96 -7.67 1.30
N SER A 35 20.45 -7.75 0.06
CA SER A 35 20.63 -6.71 -0.95
C SER A 35 19.98 -5.37 -0.55
N ALA A 36 18.78 -5.41 0.01
CA ALA A 36 18.12 -4.20 0.51
C ALA A 36 18.93 -3.53 1.62
N GLY A 37 19.53 -4.34 2.51
CA GLY A 37 20.44 -3.86 3.54
C GLY A 37 21.67 -3.13 2.97
N GLU A 38 22.29 -3.69 1.94
CA GLU A 38 23.43 -3.08 1.26
C GLU A 38 23.04 -1.78 0.54
N TRP A 39 21.92 -1.76 -0.19
CA TRP A 39 21.49 -0.57 -0.94
C TRP A 39 21.09 0.60 -0.06
N LEU A 40 20.58 0.32 1.13
CA LEU A 40 20.06 1.34 2.06
C LEU A 40 21.06 1.70 3.17
N ASP A 41 22.16 0.96 3.31
CA ASP A 41 23.06 1.02 4.46
C ASP A 41 22.30 0.86 5.79
N LEU A 42 21.42 -0.17 5.84
CA LEU A 42 20.57 -0.49 6.98
C LEU A 42 20.70 -1.97 7.35
N ASP A 43 20.69 -2.27 8.63
CA ASP A 43 20.46 -3.64 9.11
C ASP A 43 18.98 -3.99 8.95
N MET A 44 18.63 -4.53 7.77
CA MET A 44 17.25 -4.91 7.45
C MET A 44 16.75 -6.05 8.31
N LYS A 45 17.63 -6.93 8.79
CA LYS A 45 17.27 -8.04 9.67
C LYS A 45 16.88 -7.51 11.05
N ALA A 46 17.70 -6.67 11.65
CA ALA A 46 17.34 -6.03 12.91
C ALA A 46 16.07 -5.19 12.78
N LEU A 47 15.92 -4.46 11.65
CA LEU A 47 14.75 -3.62 11.42
C LEU A 47 13.44 -4.43 11.26
N CYS A 48 13.47 -5.55 10.51
CA CYS A 48 12.26 -6.31 10.17
C CYS A 48 11.98 -7.46 11.16
N PHE A 49 13.02 -8.09 11.75
CA PHE A 49 12.86 -9.33 12.51
C PHE A 49 12.83 -9.15 14.02
N GLU A 50 13.31 -8.00 14.51
CA GLU A 50 13.43 -7.72 15.94
C GLU A 50 12.51 -6.57 16.36
N GLU A 51 12.11 -6.56 17.63
CA GLU A 51 11.42 -5.42 18.23
C GLU A 51 12.35 -4.21 18.25
N ASN A 52 11.91 -3.08 17.71
CA ASN A 52 12.69 -1.85 17.69
C ASN A 52 11.80 -0.61 17.52
N ASP A 53 12.31 0.57 17.90
CA ASP A 53 11.56 1.83 17.85
C ASP A 53 11.51 2.47 16.45
N ARG A 54 12.25 1.93 15.46
CA ARG A 54 12.34 2.50 14.11
C ARG A 54 11.29 1.97 13.15
N LEU A 55 10.81 0.75 13.36
CA LEU A 55 9.90 0.09 12.43
C LEU A 55 8.61 0.90 12.17
N ASP A 56 8.14 1.67 13.15
CA ASP A 56 6.94 2.50 13.03
C ASP A 56 7.22 3.94 12.55
N LEU A 57 8.47 4.32 12.33
CA LEU A 57 8.82 5.58 11.69
C LEU A 57 8.66 5.46 10.17
N THR A 58 7.88 6.33 9.54
CA THR A 58 7.48 6.24 8.12
C THR A 58 8.66 5.98 7.18
N GLU A 59 9.76 6.64 7.39
CA GLU A 59 10.99 6.49 6.58
C GLU A 59 11.56 5.06 6.63
N TYR A 60 11.45 4.34 7.75
CA TYR A 60 11.90 2.95 7.89
C TYR A 60 10.80 1.96 7.54
N THR A 61 9.55 2.23 7.98
CA THR A 61 8.39 1.38 7.68
C THR A 61 8.28 1.07 6.19
N GLN A 62 8.44 2.10 5.35
CA GLN A 62 8.24 1.94 3.91
C GLN A 62 9.27 0.99 3.29
N ALA A 63 10.53 1.17 3.61
CA ALA A 63 11.59 0.28 3.12
C ALA A 63 11.44 -1.15 3.66
N ALA A 64 11.17 -1.29 4.98
CA ALA A 64 11.00 -2.58 5.62
C ALA A 64 9.84 -3.38 5.03
N LEU A 65 8.69 -2.74 4.85
CA LEU A 65 7.49 -3.41 4.37
C LEU A 65 7.61 -3.82 2.89
N VAL A 66 8.13 -2.94 2.02
CA VAL A 66 8.33 -3.25 0.60
C VAL A 66 9.36 -4.38 0.44
N THR A 67 10.50 -4.32 1.15
CA THR A 67 11.48 -5.41 1.12
C THR A 67 10.85 -6.74 1.54
N THR A 68 10.06 -6.74 2.62
CA THR A 68 9.40 -7.95 3.11
C THR A 68 8.39 -8.51 2.12
N CYS A 69 7.52 -7.65 1.56
CA CYS A 69 6.51 -8.08 0.59
C CYS A 69 7.15 -8.65 -0.68
N LEU A 70 8.20 -8.01 -1.20
CA LEU A 70 8.91 -8.47 -2.40
C LEU A 70 9.71 -9.74 -2.14
N ALA A 71 10.33 -9.89 -0.95
CA ALA A 71 10.99 -11.14 -0.57
C ALA A 71 10.00 -12.32 -0.55
N MET A 72 8.80 -12.11 0.01
CA MET A 72 7.73 -13.12 0.02
C MET A 72 7.22 -13.41 -1.40
N GLU A 73 7.01 -12.37 -2.19
CA GLU A 73 6.48 -12.45 -3.56
C GLU A 73 7.43 -13.25 -4.45
N LYS A 74 8.75 -12.98 -4.43
CA LYS A 74 9.74 -13.73 -5.21
C LYS A 74 9.75 -15.23 -4.87
N VAL A 75 9.55 -15.60 -3.61
CA VAL A 75 9.42 -17.00 -3.20
C VAL A 75 8.12 -17.62 -3.75
N VAL A 76 7.02 -16.87 -3.72
CA VAL A 76 5.72 -17.33 -4.27
C VAL A 76 5.82 -17.56 -5.77
N GLU A 77 6.49 -16.67 -6.52
CA GLU A 77 6.78 -16.87 -7.95
C GLU A 77 7.67 -18.10 -8.20
N GLU A 78 8.71 -18.30 -7.37
CA GLU A 78 9.58 -19.49 -7.44
C GLU A 78 8.79 -20.79 -7.21
N MET A 79 7.74 -20.75 -6.38
CA MET A 79 6.81 -21.88 -6.19
C MET A 79 5.84 -22.08 -7.38
N GLY A 80 5.89 -21.25 -8.41
CA GLY A 80 5.12 -21.38 -9.65
C GLY A 80 3.77 -20.67 -9.64
N LEU A 81 3.46 -19.86 -8.64
CA LEU A 81 2.23 -19.06 -8.60
C LEU A 81 2.49 -17.67 -9.15
N HIS A 82 1.76 -17.30 -10.21
CA HIS A 82 1.94 -16.04 -10.93
C HIS A 82 0.62 -15.28 -11.05
N PRO A 83 0.63 -13.94 -11.00
CA PRO A 83 -0.57 -13.13 -11.17
C PRO A 83 -0.85 -12.79 -12.63
N ASP A 84 -2.11 -12.48 -12.94
CA ASP A 84 -2.54 -11.87 -14.20
C ASP A 84 -2.56 -10.33 -14.10
N VAL A 85 -2.62 -9.80 -12.89
CA VAL A 85 -2.61 -8.37 -12.57
C VAL A 85 -2.11 -8.16 -11.14
N THR A 86 -1.51 -7.02 -10.89
CA THR A 86 -1.06 -6.65 -9.55
C THR A 86 -1.68 -5.33 -9.08
N ALA A 87 -1.85 -5.18 -7.77
CA ALA A 87 -2.27 -3.93 -7.15
C ALA A 87 -1.69 -3.82 -5.74
N GLY A 88 -1.54 -2.59 -5.24
CA GLY A 88 -1.08 -2.39 -3.89
C GLY A 88 -1.69 -1.15 -3.26
N LEU A 89 -1.92 -1.17 -1.95
CA LEU A 89 -2.49 -0.04 -1.24
C LEU A 89 -1.40 0.95 -0.90
N SER A 90 -1.43 2.16 -1.49
CA SER A 90 -0.46 3.23 -1.25
C SER A 90 0.98 2.77 -1.45
N LEU A 91 1.69 2.45 -0.38
CA LEU A 91 3.05 1.91 -0.40
C LEU A 91 3.15 0.61 -1.22
N GLY A 92 2.16 -0.26 -1.09
CA GLY A 92 2.11 -1.54 -1.79
C GLY A 92 2.07 -1.42 -3.31
N GLU A 93 1.72 -0.25 -3.89
CA GLU A 93 1.76 -0.02 -5.33
C GLU A 93 3.18 -0.17 -5.91
N TYR A 94 4.23 0.12 -5.12
CA TYR A 94 5.62 -0.12 -5.53
C TYR A 94 5.93 -1.62 -5.66
N CYS A 95 5.38 -2.44 -4.75
CA CYS A 95 5.47 -3.90 -4.89
C CYS A 95 4.71 -4.38 -6.12
N ALA A 96 3.52 -3.81 -6.39
CA ALA A 96 2.73 -4.17 -7.55
C ALA A 96 3.45 -3.84 -8.87
N ILE A 97 4.11 -2.69 -8.97
CA ILE A 97 4.86 -2.28 -10.16
C ILE A 97 6.09 -3.17 -10.37
N GLU A 98 6.81 -3.52 -9.30
CA GLU A 98 7.96 -4.43 -9.37
C GLU A 98 7.53 -5.83 -9.81
N ALA A 99 6.52 -6.41 -9.17
CA ALA A 99 5.96 -7.72 -9.51
C ALA A 99 5.38 -7.77 -10.94
N ALA A 100 4.87 -6.64 -11.44
CA ALA A 100 4.47 -6.50 -12.85
C ALA A 100 5.66 -6.40 -13.83
N GLY A 101 6.90 -6.33 -13.33
CA GLY A 101 8.12 -6.19 -14.11
C GLY A 101 8.45 -4.76 -14.55
N GLY A 102 7.69 -3.76 -14.09
CA GLY A 102 7.86 -2.35 -14.49
C GLY A 102 8.99 -1.62 -13.79
N MET A 103 9.51 -2.15 -12.67
CA MET A 103 10.58 -1.52 -11.88
C MET A 103 11.52 -2.58 -11.32
N GLU A 104 12.80 -2.28 -11.23
CA GLU A 104 13.76 -3.16 -10.57
C GLU A 104 13.56 -3.17 -9.05
N LEU A 105 13.83 -4.31 -8.41
CA LEU A 105 13.74 -4.47 -6.95
C LEU A 105 14.53 -3.37 -6.20
N LYS A 106 15.74 -3.07 -6.65
CA LYS A 106 16.57 -2.01 -6.08
C LYS A 106 15.89 -0.64 -6.14
N ASP A 107 15.32 -0.31 -7.30
CA ASP A 107 14.65 0.97 -7.51
C ASP A 107 13.38 1.08 -6.65
N ALA A 108 12.60 0.00 -6.52
CA ALA A 108 11.44 -0.04 -5.64
C ALA A 108 11.85 0.26 -4.19
N VAL A 109 12.79 -0.50 -3.65
CA VAL A 109 13.25 -0.38 -2.25
C VAL A 109 13.89 0.98 -1.96
N THR A 110 14.78 1.47 -2.83
CA THR A 110 15.46 2.76 -2.60
C THR A 110 14.53 3.96 -2.79
N THR A 111 13.57 3.87 -3.71
CA THR A 111 12.57 4.93 -3.92
C THR A 111 11.62 5.05 -2.74
N VAL A 112 11.11 3.93 -2.19
CA VAL A 112 10.19 4.02 -1.05
C VAL A 112 10.89 4.51 0.23
N ARG A 113 12.19 4.25 0.39
CA ARG A 113 12.98 4.86 1.47
C ARG A 113 12.98 6.38 1.36
N LYS A 114 13.24 6.92 0.17
CA LYS A 114 13.19 8.38 -0.10
C LYS A 114 11.77 8.92 0.03
N ARG A 115 10.77 8.17 -0.47
CA ARG A 115 9.35 8.52 -0.32
C ARG A 115 8.96 8.68 1.15
N GLY A 116 9.33 7.73 2.00
CA GLY A 116 9.07 7.79 3.44
C GLY A 116 9.66 9.03 4.10
N ILE A 117 10.92 9.36 3.79
CA ILE A 117 11.60 10.57 4.28
C ILE A 117 10.86 11.83 3.83
N LEU A 118 10.53 11.93 2.54
CA LEU A 118 9.82 13.09 1.98
C LEU A 118 8.43 13.27 2.60
N MET A 119 7.70 12.17 2.80
CA MET A 119 6.37 12.22 3.42
C MET A 119 6.44 12.63 4.90
N GLU A 120 7.42 12.17 5.64
CA GLU A 120 7.59 12.51 7.05
C GLU A 120 8.01 13.98 7.25
N GLN A 121 8.83 14.49 6.33
CA GLN A 121 9.33 15.87 6.38
C GLN A 121 8.36 16.90 5.74
N ALA A 122 7.35 16.46 4.98
CA ALA A 122 6.48 17.34 4.21
C ALA A 122 5.67 18.30 5.06
N VAL A 123 5.24 17.87 6.24
CA VAL A 123 4.38 18.64 7.14
C VAL A 123 4.91 18.54 8.55
N PRO A 124 5.07 19.68 9.26
CA PRO A 124 5.52 19.67 10.65
C PRO A 124 4.60 18.81 11.53
N ALA A 125 5.20 18.09 12.49
CA ALA A 125 4.48 17.22 13.41
C ALA A 125 3.30 17.95 14.09
N GLY A 126 2.16 17.32 14.13
CA GLY A 126 0.92 17.85 14.71
C GLY A 126 0.15 18.87 13.86
N LYS A 127 0.67 19.27 12.68
CA LYS A 127 -0.07 20.17 11.77
C LYS A 127 -1.11 19.43 10.92
N GLY A 128 -0.89 18.18 10.61
CA GLY A 128 -1.80 17.35 9.87
C GLY A 128 -2.28 16.14 10.68
N SER A 129 -3.39 15.55 10.26
CA SER A 129 -3.98 14.38 10.93
C SER A 129 -4.72 13.51 9.93
N MET A 130 -5.06 12.29 10.36
CA MET A 130 -5.92 11.37 9.62
C MET A 130 -6.89 10.69 10.60
N ALA A 131 -8.08 10.33 10.10
CA ALA A 131 -9.05 9.57 10.86
C ALA A 131 -9.79 8.54 9.98
N ALA A 132 -10.04 7.35 10.53
CA ALA A 132 -10.84 6.33 9.88
C ALA A 132 -12.32 6.51 10.24
N VAL A 133 -13.16 6.66 9.23
CA VAL A 133 -14.63 6.78 9.35
C VAL A 133 -15.24 5.41 9.08
N MET A 134 -15.98 4.89 10.04
CA MET A 134 -16.54 3.54 10.00
C MET A 134 -18.07 3.56 9.99
N GLY A 135 -18.65 2.73 9.11
CA GLY A 135 -20.10 2.47 9.08
C GLY A 135 -20.93 3.64 8.55
N MET A 136 -20.39 4.39 7.59
CA MET A 136 -21.07 5.47 6.89
C MET A 136 -20.83 5.31 5.38
N GLU A 137 -21.84 5.64 4.57
CA GLU A 137 -21.75 5.61 3.11
C GLU A 137 -20.84 6.73 2.60
N THR A 138 -20.12 6.46 1.51
CA THR A 138 -19.11 7.37 0.95
C THR A 138 -19.70 8.72 0.59
N GLU A 139 -20.84 8.75 -0.08
CA GLU A 139 -21.54 9.95 -0.53
C GLU A 139 -21.89 10.87 0.64
N LYS A 140 -22.27 10.26 1.77
CA LYS A 140 -22.59 11.01 2.98
C LYS A 140 -21.35 11.63 3.64
N ILE A 141 -20.22 10.94 3.56
CA ILE A 141 -18.93 11.49 4.02
C ILE A 141 -18.53 12.67 3.11
N GLU A 142 -18.61 12.50 1.79
CA GLU A 142 -18.30 13.56 0.82
C GLU A 142 -19.18 14.80 1.01
N GLU A 143 -20.50 14.63 1.26
CA GLU A 143 -21.41 15.74 1.60
C GLU A 143 -20.93 16.53 2.84
N VAL A 144 -20.56 15.82 3.91
CA VAL A 144 -20.10 16.48 5.14
C VAL A 144 -18.77 17.21 4.95
N LEU A 145 -17.86 16.62 4.15
CA LEU A 145 -16.55 17.22 3.89
C LEU A 145 -16.61 18.41 2.92
N ALA A 146 -17.62 18.49 2.07
CA ALA A 146 -17.76 19.58 1.07
C ALA A 146 -17.80 20.98 1.71
N ASP A 147 -18.28 21.08 2.93
CA ASP A 147 -18.40 22.33 3.69
C ASP A 147 -17.22 22.61 4.63
N ILE A 148 -16.14 21.81 4.56
CA ILE A 148 -14.98 21.94 5.44
C ILE A 148 -13.72 22.07 4.59
N ALA A 149 -13.05 23.22 4.68
CA ALA A 149 -11.78 23.43 4.02
C ALA A 149 -10.65 22.58 4.61
N ASP A 150 -9.60 22.31 3.83
CA ASP A 150 -8.37 21.65 4.26
C ASP A 150 -8.53 20.23 4.83
N VAL A 151 -9.61 19.56 4.48
CA VAL A 151 -9.83 18.12 4.72
C VAL A 151 -10.31 17.44 3.45
N SER A 152 -9.90 16.21 3.23
CA SER A 152 -10.28 15.40 2.07
C SER A 152 -10.29 13.90 2.42
N ILE A 153 -10.75 13.08 1.48
CA ILE A 153 -10.63 11.63 1.60
C ILE A 153 -9.21 11.21 1.19
N ALA A 154 -8.54 10.51 2.10
CA ALA A 154 -7.25 9.87 1.84
C ALA A 154 -7.39 8.51 1.18
N ASN A 155 -8.30 7.66 1.69
CA ASN A 155 -8.48 6.30 1.21
C ASN A 155 -9.96 5.93 1.11
N TYR A 156 -10.33 5.41 -0.04
CA TYR A 156 -11.55 4.63 -0.25
C TYR A 156 -11.19 3.15 -0.04
N ASN A 157 -11.25 2.65 1.21
CA ASN A 157 -10.76 1.30 1.52
C ASN A 157 -11.76 0.20 1.13
N CYS A 158 -13.00 0.34 1.55
CA CYS A 158 -14.09 -0.60 1.23
C CYS A 158 -15.42 0.02 1.67
N PRO A 159 -16.58 -0.55 1.29
CA PRO A 159 -17.88 -0.10 1.78
C PRO A 159 -17.91 0.07 3.29
N GLY A 160 -18.27 1.27 3.76
CA GLY A 160 -18.32 1.63 5.16
C GLY A 160 -16.97 1.80 5.86
N GLN A 161 -15.88 1.98 5.12
CA GLN A 161 -14.57 2.32 5.69
C GLN A 161 -13.78 3.27 4.78
N ILE A 162 -13.79 4.53 5.15
CA ILE A 162 -13.10 5.65 4.49
C ILE A 162 -12.06 6.24 5.45
N VAL A 163 -10.94 6.71 4.93
CA VAL A 163 -9.98 7.50 5.73
C VAL A 163 -10.01 8.93 5.25
N ILE A 164 -10.14 9.88 6.18
CA ILE A 164 -10.04 11.32 5.93
C ILE A 164 -8.67 11.84 6.36
N THR A 165 -8.22 12.92 5.73
CA THR A 165 -6.88 13.51 5.92
C THR A 165 -6.91 15.02 5.72
N GLY A 166 -6.00 15.74 6.35
CA GLY A 166 -5.89 17.18 6.17
C GLY A 166 -5.24 17.89 7.35
N LEU A 167 -5.51 19.19 7.50
CA LEU A 167 -5.12 19.93 8.69
C LEU A 167 -5.73 19.31 9.95
N ALA A 168 -4.97 19.25 11.03
CA ALA A 168 -5.41 18.59 12.26
C ALA A 168 -6.74 19.15 12.80
N GLU A 169 -6.92 20.48 12.74
CA GLU A 169 -8.15 21.16 13.16
C GLU A 169 -9.33 20.81 12.24
N ALA A 170 -9.10 20.78 10.92
CA ALA A 170 -10.14 20.44 9.95
C ALA A 170 -10.56 18.96 10.04
N VAL A 171 -9.62 18.04 10.27
CA VAL A 171 -9.92 16.62 10.52
C VAL A 171 -10.70 16.45 11.84
N ALA A 172 -10.39 17.23 12.88
CA ALA A 172 -11.12 17.21 14.15
C ALA A 172 -12.55 17.71 13.95
N GLU A 173 -12.76 18.86 13.26
CA GLU A 173 -14.08 19.39 12.93
C GLU A 173 -14.89 18.38 12.09
N ALA A 174 -14.29 17.83 11.03
CA ALA A 174 -14.90 16.81 10.19
C ALA A 174 -15.31 15.58 11.01
N SER A 175 -14.46 15.14 11.94
CA SER A 175 -14.74 13.99 12.80
C SER A 175 -15.98 14.19 13.66
N GLU A 176 -16.17 15.38 14.24
CA GLU A 176 -17.35 15.69 15.03
C GLU A 176 -18.63 15.80 14.16
N LYS A 177 -18.54 16.45 12.99
CA LYS A 177 -19.67 16.54 12.05
C LYS A 177 -20.07 15.15 11.53
N LEU A 178 -19.10 14.29 11.18
CA LEU A 178 -19.37 12.93 10.73
C LEU A 178 -20.01 12.06 11.82
N LYS A 179 -19.58 12.18 13.08
CA LYS A 179 -20.25 11.51 14.20
C LYS A 179 -21.70 11.99 14.35
N ALA A 180 -21.93 13.31 14.29
CA ALA A 180 -23.28 13.90 14.36
C ALA A 180 -24.18 13.49 13.19
N ALA A 181 -23.59 13.27 12.00
CA ALA A 181 -24.29 12.81 10.79
C ALA A 181 -24.56 11.29 10.77
N GLY A 182 -24.18 10.55 11.83
CA GLY A 182 -24.48 9.12 11.98
C GLY A 182 -23.29 8.18 11.72
N GLY A 183 -22.08 8.69 11.60
CA GLY A 183 -20.87 7.88 11.54
C GLY A 183 -20.75 6.98 12.77
N ARG A 184 -20.71 5.66 12.55
CA ARG A 184 -20.71 4.69 13.65
C ARG A 184 -19.50 4.83 14.56
N ARG A 185 -18.32 5.08 13.97
CA ARG A 185 -17.07 5.40 14.66
C ARG A 185 -16.20 6.27 13.76
N VAL A 186 -15.56 7.28 14.35
CA VAL A 186 -14.49 8.05 13.72
C VAL A 186 -13.27 7.92 14.62
N ILE A 187 -12.24 7.24 14.12
CA ILE A 187 -11.07 6.80 14.91
C ILE A 187 -9.85 7.56 14.41
N PRO A 188 -9.23 8.43 15.22
CA PRO A 188 -7.95 9.05 14.89
C PRO A 188 -6.89 7.98 14.58
N LEU A 189 -6.10 8.18 13.54
CA LEU A 189 -5.00 7.30 13.20
C LEU A 189 -3.69 7.82 13.80
N ASN A 190 -2.88 6.90 14.32
CA ASN A 190 -1.54 7.23 14.81
C ASN A 190 -0.56 7.23 13.63
N VAL A 191 -0.50 8.36 12.92
CA VAL A 191 0.37 8.57 11.76
C VAL A 191 1.14 9.88 11.90
N SER A 192 2.30 9.99 11.28
CA SER A 192 3.18 11.15 11.39
C SER A 192 2.72 12.37 10.57
N GLY A 193 1.76 12.22 9.66
CA GLY A 193 1.33 13.31 8.79
C GLY A 193 0.01 13.06 8.06
N PRO A 194 -0.48 14.08 7.33
CA PRO A 194 -1.73 14.06 6.57
C PRO A 194 -1.52 13.40 5.20
N PHE A 195 -1.21 12.10 5.19
CA PHE A 195 -0.91 11.37 3.96
C PHE A 195 -2.07 11.42 2.97
N HIS A 196 -1.75 11.40 1.67
CA HIS A 196 -2.74 11.48 0.59
C HIS A 196 -3.62 12.73 0.60
N SER A 197 -3.07 13.86 1.09
CA SER A 197 -3.71 15.17 1.03
C SER A 197 -2.93 16.13 0.15
N ALA A 198 -3.57 17.23 -0.26
CA ALA A 198 -2.94 18.31 -0.99
C ALA A 198 -1.72 18.92 -0.27
N MET A 199 -1.64 18.77 1.05
CA MET A 199 -0.50 19.23 1.87
C MET A 199 0.81 18.53 1.50
N LEU A 200 0.76 17.36 0.87
CA LEU A 200 1.92 16.60 0.42
C LEU A 200 2.31 16.87 -1.06
N ALA A 201 1.68 17.84 -1.73
CA ALA A 201 1.96 18.11 -3.14
C ALA A 201 3.43 18.47 -3.42
N THR A 202 4.10 19.17 -2.49
CA THR A 202 5.53 19.48 -2.61
C THR A 202 6.38 18.21 -2.48
N ALA A 203 6.05 17.32 -1.53
CA ALA A 203 6.74 16.04 -1.40
C ALA A 203 6.54 15.16 -2.66
N GLY A 204 5.37 15.21 -3.29
CA GLY A 204 5.13 14.56 -4.58
C GLY A 204 6.09 15.03 -5.67
N LYS A 205 6.24 16.35 -5.82
CA LYS A 205 7.20 16.94 -6.78
C LYS A 205 8.65 16.54 -6.51
N GLU A 206 9.07 16.51 -5.23
CA GLU A 206 10.42 16.05 -4.88
C GLU A 206 10.58 14.55 -5.16
N LEU A 207 9.55 13.74 -4.92
CA LEU A 207 9.53 12.34 -5.33
C LEU A 207 9.62 12.19 -6.86
N GLY A 208 8.95 13.05 -7.62
CA GLY A 208 9.06 13.10 -9.09
C GLY A 208 10.52 13.21 -9.55
N LYS A 209 11.32 14.09 -8.91
CA LYS A 209 12.76 14.21 -9.20
C LYS A 209 13.55 12.94 -8.86
N VAL A 210 13.18 12.25 -7.79
CA VAL A 210 13.78 10.95 -7.46
C VAL A 210 13.46 9.92 -8.54
N LEU A 211 12.21 9.90 -9.00
CA LEU A 211 11.73 8.99 -10.04
C LEU A 211 12.37 9.25 -11.41
N GLU A 212 12.87 10.46 -11.70
CA GLU A 212 13.66 10.72 -12.93
C GLU A 212 14.83 9.76 -13.07
N GLY A 213 15.50 9.42 -11.95
CA GLY A 213 16.62 8.49 -11.91
C GLY A 213 16.25 7.01 -11.93
N VAL A 214 14.97 6.66 -11.86
CA VAL A 214 14.48 5.28 -11.88
C VAL A 214 14.30 4.82 -13.33
N THR A 215 14.78 3.62 -13.64
CA THR A 215 14.54 3.01 -14.94
C THR A 215 13.23 2.21 -14.89
N LEU A 216 12.30 2.54 -15.77
CA LEU A 216 11.08 1.76 -15.96
C LEU A 216 11.26 0.80 -17.15
N HIS A 217 10.67 -0.38 -17.03
CA HIS A 217 10.67 -1.44 -18.02
C HIS A 217 9.26 -1.68 -18.55
N GLU A 218 9.16 -2.38 -19.69
CA GLU A 218 7.87 -2.85 -20.18
C GLU A 218 7.21 -3.78 -19.16
N LEU A 219 5.94 -3.55 -18.92
CA LEU A 219 5.17 -4.37 -18.00
C LEU A 219 4.92 -5.76 -18.60
N LYS A 220 5.23 -6.82 -17.86
CA LYS A 220 4.89 -8.20 -18.24
C LYS A 220 3.41 -8.49 -18.10
N ILE A 221 2.80 -7.86 -17.10
CA ILE A 221 1.37 -7.87 -16.80
C ILE A 221 0.97 -6.46 -16.34
N PRO A 222 -0.31 -6.06 -16.44
CA PRO A 222 -0.74 -4.76 -15.95
C PRO A 222 -0.70 -4.69 -14.41
N TYR A 223 -0.58 -3.47 -13.89
CA TYR A 223 -0.90 -3.18 -12.51
C TYR A 223 -2.06 -2.16 -12.41
N VAL A 224 -2.73 -2.08 -11.26
CA VAL A 224 -3.81 -1.11 -11.04
C VAL A 224 -3.30 0.02 -10.15
N THR A 225 -3.39 1.27 -10.66
CA THR A 225 -2.90 2.45 -9.92
C THR A 225 -3.91 2.96 -8.90
N ASN A 226 -3.42 3.47 -7.78
CA ASN A 226 -4.25 4.04 -6.72
C ASN A 226 -4.95 5.34 -7.11
N VAL A 227 -4.36 6.11 -8.03
CA VAL A 227 -4.83 7.46 -8.38
C VAL A 227 -6.13 7.43 -9.17
N THR A 228 -6.22 6.57 -10.17
CA THR A 228 -7.37 6.47 -11.07
C THR A 228 -8.20 5.20 -10.86
N ALA A 229 -7.65 4.21 -10.17
CA ALA A 229 -8.19 2.85 -10.06
C ALA A 229 -8.25 2.10 -11.41
N GLU A 230 -7.48 2.56 -12.40
CA GLU A 230 -7.42 1.96 -13.74
C GLU A 230 -6.19 1.08 -13.90
N TYR A 231 -6.27 0.18 -14.87
CA TYR A 231 -5.15 -0.63 -15.30
C TYR A 231 -4.11 0.25 -15.99
N VAL A 232 -2.84 0.05 -15.65
CA VAL A 232 -1.69 0.66 -16.32
C VAL A 232 -1.00 -0.43 -17.12
N GLU A 233 -0.91 -0.24 -18.42
CA GLU A 233 -0.25 -1.13 -19.38
C GLU A 233 0.99 -0.45 -19.99
N ASP A 234 1.01 0.89 -20.04
CA ASP A 234 2.15 1.68 -20.51
C ASP A 234 3.00 2.18 -19.32
N PRO A 235 4.26 1.69 -19.18
CA PRO A 235 5.12 2.12 -18.08
C PRO A 235 5.43 3.63 -18.10
N ALA A 236 5.26 4.32 -19.24
CA ALA A 236 5.51 5.75 -19.34
C ALA A 236 4.64 6.59 -18.40
N GLU A 237 3.45 6.10 -18.03
CA GLU A 237 2.54 6.79 -17.10
C GLU A 237 2.97 6.65 -15.63
N THR A 238 3.74 5.61 -15.30
CA THR A 238 4.03 5.21 -13.91
C THR A 238 4.66 6.31 -13.06
N LYS A 239 5.66 7.04 -13.58
CA LYS A 239 6.35 8.09 -12.82
C LYS A 239 5.40 9.23 -12.43
N ALA A 240 4.58 9.69 -13.37
CA ALA A 240 3.60 10.74 -13.12
C ALA A 240 2.49 10.29 -12.15
N LEU A 241 2.07 9.02 -12.24
CA LEU A 241 1.09 8.45 -11.32
C LEU A 241 1.66 8.34 -9.90
N LEU A 242 2.90 7.89 -9.72
CA LEU A 242 3.55 7.79 -8.41
C LEU A 242 3.82 9.16 -7.79
N GLU A 243 4.22 10.17 -8.58
CA GLU A 243 4.33 11.56 -8.12
C GLU A 243 2.99 12.07 -7.58
N LYS A 244 1.91 11.84 -8.33
CA LYS A 244 0.57 12.28 -7.97
C LYS A 244 -0.02 11.49 -6.79
N GLN A 245 0.31 10.21 -6.65
CA GLN A 245 -0.23 9.29 -5.65
C GLN A 245 -0.04 9.83 -4.21
N ILE A 246 1.10 10.45 -3.92
CA ILE A 246 1.48 10.91 -2.57
C ILE A 246 0.50 11.96 -2.02
N SER A 247 -0.11 12.76 -2.91
CA SER A 247 -1.03 13.83 -2.57
C SER A 247 -2.47 13.61 -3.06
N SER A 248 -2.77 12.41 -3.54
CA SER A 248 -4.10 12.04 -4.06
C SER A 248 -4.70 10.90 -3.25
N SER A 249 -6.03 10.80 -3.27
CA SER A 249 -6.75 9.69 -2.64
C SER A 249 -6.35 8.34 -3.22
N VAL A 250 -6.22 7.35 -2.34
CA VAL A 250 -6.07 5.94 -2.71
C VAL A 250 -7.46 5.35 -2.98
N ARG A 251 -7.72 4.98 -4.20
CA ARG A 251 -9.02 4.44 -4.66
C ARG A 251 -9.03 2.91 -4.61
N TRP A 252 -8.75 2.34 -3.42
CA TRP A 252 -8.58 0.90 -3.27
C TRP A 252 -9.86 0.11 -3.60
N GLN A 253 -11.02 0.55 -3.08
CA GLN A 253 -12.29 -0.09 -3.38
C GLN A 253 -12.54 -0.13 -4.88
N GLN A 254 -12.41 1.00 -5.57
CA GLN A 254 -12.62 1.11 -7.01
C GLN A 254 -11.61 0.26 -7.80
N SER A 255 -10.34 0.19 -7.35
CA SER A 255 -9.33 -0.68 -7.96
C SER A 255 -9.74 -2.15 -7.91
N VAL A 256 -10.23 -2.62 -6.76
CA VAL A 256 -10.72 -4.00 -6.60
C VAL A 256 -11.97 -4.24 -7.45
N GLU A 257 -12.94 -3.34 -7.42
CA GLU A 257 -14.16 -3.43 -8.24
C GLU A 257 -13.83 -3.49 -9.73
N ASN A 258 -12.86 -2.68 -10.20
CA ASN A 258 -12.39 -2.72 -11.58
C ASN A 258 -11.74 -4.07 -11.92
N MET A 259 -10.85 -4.59 -11.06
CA MET A 259 -10.23 -5.92 -11.26
C MET A 259 -11.29 -7.03 -11.36
N ILE A 260 -12.31 -7.02 -10.51
CA ILE A 260 -13.42 -7.97 -10.57
C ILE A 260 -14.18 -7.84 -11.89
N CYS A 261 -14.50 -6.63 -12.33
CA CYS A 261 -15.13 -6.37 -13.63
C CYS A 261 -14.30 -6.88 -14.81
N GLN A 262 -12.98 -6.90 -14.70
CA GLN A 262 -12.06 -7.45 -15.71
C GLN A 262 -11.83 -8.97 -15.59
N GLY A 263 -12.59 -9.64 -14.71
CA GLY A 263 -12.60 -11.09 -14.58
C GLY A 263 -11.64 -11.67 -13.55
N VAL A 264 -11.10 -10.86 -12.65
CA VAL A 264 -10.35 -11.36 -11.50
C VAL A 264 -11.32 -11.97 -10.49
N ASP A 265 -11.13 -13.23 -10.16
CA ASP A 265 -11.93 -13.96 -9.18
C ASP A 265 -11.12 -14.47 -7.98
N THR A 266 -9.81 -14.38 -8.06
CA THR A 266 -8.88 -14.85 -7.03
C THR A 266 -7.89 -13.73 -6.65
N PHE A 267 -7.84 -13.37 -5.37
CA PHE A 267 -6.96 -12.34 -4.84
C PHE A 267 -6.04 -12.95 -3.79
N ILE A 268 -4.75 -12.65 -3.87
CA ILE A 268 -3.74 -13.16 -2.95
C ILE A 268 -3.02 -11.97 -2.33
N GLU A 269 -3.29 -11.71 -1.06
CA GLU A 269 -2.58 -10.69 -0.27
C GLU A 269 -1.22 -11.26 0.16
N ILE A 270 -0.14 -10.65 -0.32
CA ILE A 270 1.24 -11.06 -0.01
C ILE A 270 1.88 -9.98 0.88
N GLY A 271 2.21 -10.36 2.11
CA GLY A 271 2.80 -9.45 3.09
C GLY A 271 2.24 -9.66 4.50
N PRO A 272 2.76 -8.92 5.50
CA PRO A 272 2.29 -9.04 6.87
C PRO A 272 0.86 -8.52 7.04
N GLY A 273 0.11 -9.13 7.94
CA GLY A 273 -1.27 -8.76 8.24
C GLY A 273 -2.31 -9.35 7.29
N ARG A 274 -3.58 -8.90 7.45
CA ARG A 274 -4.75 -9.36 6.68
C ARG A 274 -5.70 -8.21 6.37
N THR A 275 -5.15 -7.03 6.19
CA THR A 275 -5.94 -5.80 6.05
C THR A 275 -6.71 -5.81 4.74
N LEU A 276 -6.05 -6.12 3.63
CA LEU A 276 -6.68 -6.14 2.32
C LEU A 276 -7.69 -7.29 2.20
N ALA A 277 -7.36 -8.47 2.70
CA ALA A 277 -8.31 -9.60 2.78
C ALA A 277 -9.56 -9.23 3.59
N GLY A 278 -9.40 -8.40 4.62
CA GLY A 278 -10.52 -7.85 5.39
C GLY A 278 -11.40 -6.89 4.57
N PHE A 279 -10.79 -6.06 3.71
CA PHE A 279 -11.52 -5.16 2.82
C PHE A 279 -12.24 -5.92 1.71
N MET A 280 -11.58 -6.91 1.11
CA MET A 280 -12.14 -7.76 0.06
C MET A 280 -13.48 -8.37 0.45
N ARG A 281 -13.60 -8.90 1.68
CA ARG A 281 -14.84 -9.50 2.21
C ARG A 281 -16.02 -8.52 2.28
N LYS A 282 -15.74 -7.20 2.30
CA LYS A 282 -16.76 -6.15 2.30
C LYS A 282 -17.06 -5.64 0.90
N ILE A 283 -16.09 -5.70 -0.01
CA ILE A 283 -16.24 -5.27 -1.40
C ILE A 283 -17.03 -6.33 -2.17
N ASP A 284 -16.54 -7.56 -2.21
CA ASP A 284 -17.26 -8.70 -2.83
C ASP A 284 -16.95 -10.01 -2.07
N ARG A 285 -18.02 -10.74 -1.71
CA ARG A 285 -17.94 -12.04 -0.99
C ARG A 285 -17.82 -13.23 -1.91
N ASN A 286 -17.98 -13.04 -3.22
CA ASN A 286 -17.98 -14.11 -4.20
C ASN A 286 -16.57 -14.41 -4.72
N VAL A 287 -15.61 -13.50 -4.53
CA VAL A 287 -14.22 -13.72 -4.92
C VAL A 287 -13.48 -14.56 -3.89
N LYS A 288 -12.50 -15.31 -4.35
CA LYS A 288 -11.59 -16.06 -3.49
C LYS A 288 -10.50 -15.13 -2.98
N VAL A 289 -10.20 -15.20 -1.69
CA VAL A 289 -9.19 -14.36 -1.05
C VAL A 289 -8.26 -15.20 -0.21
N TYR A 290 -7.00 -15.21 -0.58
CA TYR A 290 -5.91 -15.84 0.14
C TYR A 290 -5.02 -14.79 0.78
N ASN A 291 -4.29 -15.19 1.80
CA ASN A 291 -3.33 -14.32 2.48
C ASN A 291 -2.06 -15.10 2.80
N ILE A 292 -0.94 -14.57 2.38
CA ILE A 292 0.39 -15.14 2.58
C ILE A 292 1.19 -14.19 3.47
N GLN A 293 1.41 -14.56 4.72
CA GLN A 293 2.27 -13.84 5.66
C GLN A 293 3.34 -14.74 6.29
N THR A 294 3.25 -16.06 6.11
CA THR A 294 4.21 -17.04 6.59
C THR A 294 4.54 -18.01 5.48
N VAL A 295 5.66 -18.72 5.63
CA VAL A 295 6.05 -19.80 4.71
C VAL A 295 4.97 -20.88 4.63
N GLU A 296 4.34 -21.24 5.75
CA GLU A 296 3.24 -22.22 5.78
C GLU A 296 2.05 -21.75 4.93
N ASP A 297 1.69 -20.45 5.01
CA ASP A 297 0.65 -19.88 4.17
C ASP A 297 1.02 -20.00 2.67
N ALA A 298 2.27 -19.67 2.31
CA ALA A 298 2.75 -19.74 0.92
C ALA A 298 2.69 -21.18 0.37
N GLU A 299 3.22 -22.14 1.11
CA GLU A 299 3.19 -23.55 0.72
C GLU A 299 1.78 -24.08 0.51
N LYS A 300 0.85 -23.72 1.43
CA LYS A 300 -0.55 -24.13 1.34
C LYS A 300 -1.26 -23.49 0.16
N VAL A 301 -1.11 -22.18 -0.05
CA VAL A 301 -1.78 -21.47 -1.14
C VAL A 301 -1.24 -21.92 -2.49
N CYS A 302 0.08 -22.07 -2.65
CA CYS A 302 0.67 -22.60 -3.87
C CYS A 302 0.24 -24.04 -4.15
N GLN A 303 0.18 -24.91 -3.13
CA GLN A 303 -0.31 -26.29 -3.30
C GLN A 303 -1.77 -26.35 -3.78
N GLU A 304 -2.60 -25.36 -3.40
CA GLU A 304 -4.01 -25.31 -3.80
C GLU A 304 -4.21 -24.76 -5.21
N LEU A 305 -3.36 -23.81 -5.65
CA LEU A 305 -3.60 -23.01 -6.86
C LEU A 305 -2.68 -23.36 -8.03
N VAL A 306 -1.54 -23.99 -7.81
CA VAL A 306 -0.59 -24.46 -8.84
C VAL A 306 -0.82 -25.96 -9.08
#